data_81c15878414eeae51ffcafa69a00d8c5
#
_entry.id   81c15878414eeae51ffcafa69a00d8c5
#
_cell.length_a   1.000
_cell.length_b   1.000
_cell.length_c   1.000
_cell.angle_alpha   90.00
_cell.angle_beta   90.00
_cell.angle_gamma   90.00
#
_symmetry.space_group_name_H-M   'P 1'
#
loop_
_entity.id
_entity.type
_entity.pdbx_description
1 polymer ?
#
loop_
_entity_poly.entity_id
_entity_poly.type
_entity_poly.pdbx_seq_one_letter_code
_entity_poly.pdbx_strand_id
1 'polypeptide(L)'
;VLPWWSTHERTAEEIRRISAHDADAFGRVTERLHELARSLQPFFLEEPPNLYARGWSKVREGRRLFRRFRHLSGDQLSDLVRFATGSLGEFVERHFESDEVRRLYLANNVYGMHAPPYRPGTAIGLLFHMLSGGEHHIQGFNGHVIGGMGAITQAMAAAVRDAGAEIRTSATVARIDVRDGRATGVTLEDGRRLYLLADGRLI
;
A
#
# COMPACT_ATOMS: atom_id res chain seq x y z
N VAL A 1 24.44 6.23 -13.26
CA VAL A 1 23.14 5.68 -12.82
C VAL A 1 23.35 4.96 -11.52
N LEU A 2 22.64 5.36 -10.47
CA LEU A 2 22.70 4.70 -9.17
C LEU A 2 21.66 3.56 -9.14
N PRO A 3 22.07 2.28 -9.05
CA PRO A 3 21.11 1.19 -9.03
C PRO A 3 20.49 1.02 -7.64
N TRP A 4 19.21 0.66 -7.60
CA TRP A 4 18.52 0.23 -6.39
C TRP A 4 18.42 -1.30 -6.41
N TRP A 5 19.11 -1.95 -5.51
CA TRP A 5 19.14 -3.41 -5.44
C TRP A 5 18.04 -3.95 -4.52
N SER A 6 17.72 -5.22 -4.69
CA SER A 6 16.77 -5.92 -3.80
C SER A 6 17.28 -6.09 -2.36
N THR A 7 18.59 -5.95 -2.13
CA THR A 7 19.19 -5.96 -0.80
C THR A 7 19.67 -4.57 -0.42
N HIS A 8 19.41 -4.19 0.84
CA HIS A 8 19.77 -2.87 1.35
C HIS A 8 21.30 -2.69 1.42
N GLU A 9 22.02 -3.75 1.73
CA GLU A 9 23.48 -3.74 1.82
C GLU A 9 24.12 -3.36 0.48
N ARG A 10 23.69 -4.00 -0.61
CA ARG A 10 24.18 -3.68 -1.96
C ARG A 10 23.82 -2.27 -2.40
N THR A 11 22.62 -1.80 -2.07
CA THR A 11 22.22 -0.42 -2.35
C THR A 11 23.08 0.56 -1.55
N ALA A 12 23.33 0.28 -0.26
CA ALA A 12 24.22 1.10 0.58
C ALA A 12 25.67 1.14 0.06
N GLU A 13 26.20 0.02 -0.45
CA GLU A 13 27.53 -0.04 -1.08
C GLU A 13 27.62 0.88 -2.32
N GLU A 14 26.60 0.87 -3.16
CA GLU A 14 26.56 1.78 -4.31
C GLU A 14 26.45 3.25 -3.90
N ILE A 15 25.62 3.55 -2.89
CA ILE A 15 25.52 4.89 -2.31
C ILE A 15 26.86 5.33 -1.73
N ARG A 16 27.60 4.43 -1.06
CA ARG A 16 28.90 4.74 -0.44
C ARG A 16 29.96 5.22 -1.43
N ARG A 17 29.84 4.85 -2.70
CA ARG A 17 30.71 5.36 -3.78
C ARG A 17 30.49 6.84 -4.08
N ILE A 18 29.34 7.38 -3.69
CA ILE A 18 28.97 8.78 -3.86
C ILE A 18 29.18 9.55 -2.56
N SER A 19 28.57 9.07 -1.46
CA SER A 19 28.67 9.65 -0.12
C SER A 19 28.65 8.56 0.95
N ALA A 20 29.66 8.53 1.80
CA ALA A 20 29.70 7.65 2.97
C ALA A 20 28.60 8.06 3.98
N HIS A 21 28.38 9.35 4.15
CA HIS A 21 27.31 9.89 4.99
C HIS A 21 25.95 9.37 4.55
N ASP A 22 25.63 9.46 3.26
CA ASP A 22 24.35 9.04 2.72
C ASP A 22 24.16 7.51 2.80
N ALA A 23 25.22 6.72 2.65
CA ALA A 23 25.14 5.28 2.83
C ALA A 23 24.76 4.89 4.26
N ASP A 24 25.37 5.55 5.25
CA ASP A 24 25.06 5.31 6.66
C ASP A 24 23.68 5.86 7.02
N ALA A 25 23.26 7.01 6.44
CA ALA A 25 21.92 7.55 6.58
C ALA A 25 20.88 6.61 5.96
N PHE A 26 21.16 6.03 4.78
CA PHE A 26 20.29 5.06 4.11
C PHE A 26 19.99 3.85 5.00
N GLY A 27 21.03 3.28 5.63
CA GLY A 27 20.86 2.16 6.57
C GLY A 27 19.94 2.52 7.74
N ARG A 28 20.23 3.62 8.44
CA ARG A 28 19.43 4.08 9.59
C ARG A 28 17.98 4.41 9.21
N VAL A 29 17.78 5.12 8.11
CA VAL A 29 16.45 5.49 7.61
C VAL A 29 15.64 4.25 7.25
N THR A 30 16.25 3.31 6.54
CA THR A 30 15.59 2.06 6.12
C THR A 30 15.17 1.22 7.33
N GLU A 31 16.05 1.02 8.30
CA GLU A 31 15.76 0.28 9.53
C GLU A 31 14.58 0.93 10.29
N ARG A 32 14.63 2.26 10.44
CA ARG A 32 13.55 3.03 11.11
C ARG A 32 12.21 2.91 10.40
N LEU A 33 12.21 3.01 9.07
CA LEU A 33 11.01 2.82 8.26
C LEU A 33 10.45 1.41 8.40
N HIS A 34 11.30 0.39 8.45
CA HIS A 34 10.91 -1.00 8.66
C HIS A 34 10.25 -1.24 10.02
N GLU A 35 10.83 -0.72 11.09
CA GLU A 35 10.25 -0.82 12.43
C GLU A 35 8.86 -0.19 12.48
N LEU A 36 8.73 1.01 11.92
CA LEU A 36 7.48 1.73 11.89
C LEU A 36 6.43 1.02 11.02
N ALA A 37 6.82 0.55 9.83
CA ALA A 37 5.95 -0.19 8.94
C ALA A 37 5.41 -1.48 9.60
N ARG A 38 6.28 -2.27 10.25
CA ARG A 38 5.85 -3.47 11.00
C ARG A 38 4.81 -3.14 12.08
N SER A 39 5.00 -2.02 12.78
CA SER A 39 4.05 -1.57 13.80
C SER A 39 2.70 -1.13 13.23
N LEU A 40 2.67 -0.69 11.96
CA LEU A 40 1.47 -0.22 11.27
C LEU A 40 0.77 -1.30 10.44
N GLN A 41 1.46 -2.39 10.10
CA GLN A 41 0.91 -3.46 9.27
C GLN A 41 -0.48 -3.97 9.71
N PRO A 42 -0.77 -4.18 11.00
CA PRO A 42 -2.09 -4.61 11.45
C PRO A 42 -3.21 -3.62 11.10
N PHE A 43 -2.90 -2.32 10.97
CA PHE A 43 -3.90 -1.31 10.62
C PHE A 43 -4.39 -1.42 9.18
N PHE A 44 -3.55 -1.91 8.28
CA PHE A 44 -3.92 -2.09 6.86
C PHE A 44 -4.72 -3.35 6.60
N LEU A 45 -4.66 -4.32 7.52
CA LEU A 45 -5.39 -5.59 7.42
C LEU A 45 -6.71 -5.59 8.19
N GLU A 46 -6.99 -4.54 8.96
CA GLU A 46 -8.20 -4.45 9.77
C GLU A 46 -9.11 -3.32 9.31
N GLU A 47 -10.38 -3.42 9.70
CA GLU A 47 -11.36 -2.36 9.46
C GLU A 47 -10.88 -1.02 10.04
N PRO A 48 -10.88 0.07 9.25
CA PRO A 48 -10.46 1.38 9.73
C PRO A 48 -11.36 1.87 10.88
N PRO A 49 -10.82 2.67 11.82
CA PRO A 49 -11.61 3.18 12.94
C PRO A 49 -12.73 4.10 12.44
N ASN A 50 -13.92 3.91 12.96
CA ASN A 50 -15.04 4.78 12.65
C ASN A 50 -14.95 6.09 13.43
N LEU A 51 -14.40 7.14 12.77
CA LEU A 51 -14.26 8.47 13.35
C LEU A 51 -15.61 9.18 13.59
N TYR A 52 -16.68 8.72 12.95
CA TYR A 52 -18.05 9.26 13.10
C TYR A 52 -18.87 8.52 14.16
N ALA A 53 -18.29 7.56 14.86
CA ALA A 53 -18.96 6.82 15.93
C ALA A 53 -19.48 7.78 17.02
N ARG A 54 -20.66 7.49 17.56
CA ARG A 54 -21.31 8.27 18.60
C ARG A 54 -21.61 7.42 19.84
N GLY A 55 -21.76 8.07 20.99
CA GLY A 55 -22.12 7.38 22.24
C GLY A 55 -21.10 6.29 22.62
N TRP A 56 -21.56 5.16 23.08
CA TRP A 56 -20.73 4.02 23.50
C TRP A 56 -19.84 3.46 22.40
N SER A 57 -20.24 3.56 21.14
CA SER A 57 -19.40 3.11 20.00
C SER A 57 -18.14 3.97 19.88
N LYS A 58 -18.21 5.28 20.16
CA LYS A 58 -17.04 6.16 20.20
C LYS A 58 -16.04 5.75 21.28
N VAL A 59 -16.53 5.38 22.46
CA VAL A 59 -15.66 4.90 23.56
C VAL A 59 -14.98 3.58 23.15
N ARG A 60 -15.69 2.67 22.54
CA ARG A 60 -15.15 1.39 22.05
C ARG A 60 -14.07 1.62 20.98
N GLU A 61 -14.33 2.48 20.01
CA GLU A 61 -13.34 2.84 18.99
C GLU A 61 -12.10 3.52 19.59
N GLY A 62 -12.29 4.45 20.51
CA GLY A 62 -11.19 5.09 21.24
C GLY A 62 -10.32 4.08 22.00
N ARG A 63 -10.92 3.09 22.68
CA ARG A 63 -10.19 2.01 23.36
C ARG A 63 -9.48 1.08 22.35
N ARG A 64 -10.08 0.83 21.20
CA ARG A 64 -9.46 0.04 20.11
C ARG A 64 -8.21 0.73 19.59
N LEU A 65 -8.32 2.02 19.26
CA LEU A 65 -7.18 2.85 18.87
C LEU A 65 -6.09 2.91 19.93
N PHE A 66 -6.45 3.21 21.19
CA PHE A 66 -5.49 3.26 22.28
C PHE A 66 -4.73 1.95 22.45
N ARG A 67 -5.42 0.81 22.41
CA ARG A 67 -4.76 -0.51 22.51
C ARG A 67 -3.76 -0.77 21.37
N ARG A 68 -4.03 -0.22 20.18
CA ARG A 68 -3.15 -0.35 19.02
C ARG A 68 -1.90 0.50 19.14
N PHE A 69 -2.06 1.75 19.56
CA PHE A 69 -0.96 2.71 19.66
C PHE A 69 -0.14 2.60 20.95
N ARG A 70 -0.64 1.94 21.98
CA ARG A 70 0.05 1.85 23.29
C ARG A 70 1.40 1.11 23.22
N HIS A 71 1.66 0.36 22.15
CA HIS A 71 2.91 -0.36 21.95
C HIS A 71 3.97 0.48 21.23
N LEU A 72 3.55 1.60 20.66
CA LEU A 72 4.48 2.53 20.02
C LEU A 72 5.20 3.34 21.11
N SER A 73 6.52 3.49 20.93
CA SER A 73 7.28 4.45 21.74
C SER A 73 6.88 5.89 21.38
N GLY A 74 7.22 6.85 22.24
CA GLY A 74 7.00 8.27 21.94
C GLY A 74 7.67 8.71 20.63
N ASP A 75 8.86 8.17 20.35
CA ASP A 75 9.59 8.45 19.12
C ASP A 75 8.88 7.89 17.89
N GLN A 76 8.39 6.63 17.95
CA GLN A 76 7.63 6.04 16.87
C GLN A 76 6.33 6.79 16.59
N LEU A 77 5.64 7.27 17.63
CA LEU A 77 4.45 8.09 17.47
C LEU A 77 4.77 9.45 16.84
N SER A 78 5.87 10.08 17.26
CA SER A 78 6.37 11.32 16.67
C SER A 78 6.70 11.16 15.19
N ASP A 79 7.39 10.06 14.84
CA ASP A 79 7.71 9.73 13.45
C ASP A 79 6.44 9.51 12.62
N LEU A 80 5.46 8.76 13.15
CA LEU A 80 4.20 8.55 12.46
C LEU A 80 3.49 9.87 12.14
N VAL A 81 3.46 10.80 13.08
CA VAL A 81 2.90 12.15 12.86
C VAL A 81 3.69 12.89 11.77
N ARG A 82 5.02 12.83 11.82
CA ARG A 82 5.88 13.45 10.81
C ARG A 82 5.66 12.86 9.41
N PHE A 83 5.54 11.55 9.29
CA PHE A 83 5.24 10.90 8.00
C PHE A 83 3.83 11.23 7.50
N ALA A 84 2.85 11.31 8.40
CA ALA A 84 1.48 11.63 8.02
C ALA A 84 1.30 13.09 7.57
N THR A 85 2.08 14.02 8.12
CA THR A 85 1.93 15.46 7.88
C THR A 85 3.07 16.08 7.07
N GLY A 86 4.25 15.48 7.08
CA GLY A 86 5.45 16.00 6.41
C GLY A 86 5.46 15.75 4.91
N SER A 87 6.39 16.41 4.22
CA SER A 87 6.63 16.19 2.80
C SER A 87 7.76 15.20 2.56
N LEU A 88 7.67 14.44 1.47
CA LEU A 88 8.72 13.52 1.03
C LEU A 88 10.02 14.28 0.72
N GLY A 89 9.91 15.47 0.07
CA GLY A 89 11.07 16.28 -0.30
C GLY A 89 11.85 16.74 0.93
N GLU A 90 11.17 17.33 1.93
CA GLU A 90 11.83 17.75 3.18
C GLU A 90 12.41 16.58 3.95
N PHE A 91 11.75 15.43 3.92
CA PHE A 91 12.29 14.22 4.54
C PHE A 91 13.62 13.81 3.89
N VAL A 92 13.67 13.76 2.57
CA VAL A 92 14.86 13.37 1.80
C VAL A 92 16.00 14.37 2.01
N GLU A 93 15.72 15.67 1.94
CA GLU A 93 16.72 16.74 2.16
C GLU A 93 17.31 16.72 3.57
N ARG A 94 16.55 16.33 4.56
CA ARG A 94 17.00 16.26 5.95
C ARG A 94 17.96 15.10 6.20
N HIS A 95 17.86 14.02 5.44
CA HIS A 95 18.59 12.79 5.70
C HIS A 95 19.76 12.56 4.76
N PHE A 96 19.72 13.14 3.55
CA PHE A 96 20.71 12.91 2.50
C PHE A 96 21.30 14.22 2.01
N GLU A 97 22.61 14.20 1.74
CA GLU A 97 23.34 15.38 1.25
C GLU A 97 23.55 15.38 -0.27
N SER A 98 23.67 14.19 -0.90
CA SER A 98 23.93 14.08 -2.34
C SER A 98 22.65 14.14 -3.16
N ASP A 99 22.67 14.92 -4.23
CA ASP A 99 21.52 15.08 -5.13
C ASP A 99 21.13 13.77 -5.82
N GLU A 100 22.09 12.88 -6.10
CA GLU A 100 21.88 11.58 -6.72
C GLU A 100 21.02 10.69 -5.82
N VAL A 101 21.32 10.63 -4.53
CA VAL A 101 20.58 9.84 -3.55
C VAL A 101 19.20 10.44 -3.31
N ARG A 102 19.10 11.76 -3.20
CA ARG A 102 17.82 12.47 -3.08
C ARG A 102 16.91 12.14 -4.25
N ARG A 103 17.40 12.24 -5.49
CA ARG A 103 16.63 11.91 -6.70
C ARG A 103 16.21 10.46 -6.74
N LEU A 104 17.07 9.54 -6.32
CA LEU A 104 16.75 8.12 -6.24
C LEU A 104 15.59 7.87 -5.28
N TYR A 105 15.63 8.45 -4.08
CA TYR A 105 14.56 8.33 -3.09
C TYR A 105 13.25 8.93 -3.58
N LEU A 106 13.30 10.14 -4.17
CA LEU A 106 12.11 10.81 -4.71
C LEU A 106 11.50 9.97 -5.82
N ALA A 107 12.29 9.50 -6.78
CA ALA A 107 11.81 8.72 -7.92
C ALA A 107 11.12 7.42 -7.48
N ASN A 108 11.67 6.72 -6.47
CA ASN A 108 11.11 5.46 -6.02
C ASN A 108 9.89 5.58 -5.09
N ASN A 109 9.62 6.76 -4.53
CA ASN A 109 8.57 6.92 -3.52
C ASN A 109 7.41 7.84 -3.92
N VAL A 110 7.40 8.37 -5.16
CA VAL A 110 6.26 9.14 -5.68
C VAL A 110 5.19 8.28 -6.36
N TYR A 111 5.39 6.97 -6.47
CA TYR A 111 4.43 6.07 -7.08
C TYR A 111 3.10 6.07 -6.33
N GLY A 112 2.01 6.19 -7.09
CA GLY A 112 0.66 6.18 -6.54
C GLY A 112 0.22 7.49 -5.89
N MET A 113 1.07 8.51 -5.91
CA MET A 113 0.74 9.82 -5.36
C MET A 113 0.51 10.86 -6.46
N HIS A 114 -0.68 11.42 -6.53
CA HIS A 114 -1.00 12.55 -7.42
C HIS A 114 -0.62 13.90 -6.78
N ALA A 115 0.61 13.99 -6.26
CA ALA A 115 1.09 15.18 -5.58
C ALA A 115 2.60 15.35 -5.77
N PRO A 116 3.10 16.60 -5.89
CA PRO A 116 4.54 16.86 -5.94
C PRO A 116 5.18 16.47 -4.58
N PRO A 117 6.46 16.06 -4.57
CA PRO A 117 7.11 15.50 -3.39
C PRO A 117 7.23 16.48 -2.21
N TYR A 118 7.13 17.76 -2.45
CA TYR A 118 7.16 18.82 -1.40
C TYR A 118 5.80 19.16 -0.81
N ARG A 119 4.72 18.50 -1.27
CA ARG A 119 3.40 18.72 -0.67
C ARG A 119 3.32 18.02 0.67
N PRO A 120 2.76 18.69 1.73
CA PRO A 120 2.51 18.07 3.02
C PRO A 120 1.69 16.76 2.90
N GLY A 121 2.04 15.77 3.70
CA GLY A 121 1.42 14.45 3.69
C GLY A 121 2.00 13.47 2.67
N THR A 122 2.96 13.87 1.82
CA THR A 122 3.56 12.96 0.83
C THR A 122 4.60 12.01 1.41
N ALA A 123 5.15 12.28 2.58
CA ALA A 123 6.09 11.39 3.26
C ALA A 123 5.46 10.04 3.66
N ILE A 124 4.14 9.96 3.80
CA ILE A 124 3.42 8.69 4.09
C ILE A 124 3.66 7.62 3.02
N GLY A 125 3.98 8.03 1.78
CA GLY A 125 4.33 7.12 0.69
C GLY A 125 5.50 6.20 1.02
N LEU A 126 6.49 6.68 1.77
CA LEU A 126 7.60 5.87 2.25
C LEU A 126 7.12 4.68 3.09
N LEU A 127 6.23 4.93 4.03
CA LEU A 127 5.67 3.87 4.87
C LEU A 127 4.78 2.91 4.06
N PHE A 128 3.99 3.43 3.14
CA PHE A 128 3.13 2.61 2.29
C PHE A 128 3.94 1.61 1.45
N HIS A 129 5.03 2.04 0.85
CA HIS A 129 5.91 1.15 0.09
C HIS A 129 6.59 0.10 0.97
N MET A 130 6.92 0.45 2.22
CA MET A 130 7.51 -0.48 3.18
C MET A 130 6.52 -1.54 3.70
N LEU A 131 5.22 -1.28 3.66
CA LEU A 131 4.19 -2.22 4.10
C LEU A 131 3.91 -3.33 3.08
N SER A 132 4.25 -3.14 1.81
CA SER A 132 3.92 -4.07 0.72
C SER A 132 4.87 -5.28 0.61
N GLY A 133 5.92 -5.36 1.41
CA GLY A 133 7.03 -6.32 1.22
C GLY A 133 6.81 -7.75 1.70
N GLY A 134 5.69 -8.12 2.31
CA GLY A 134 5.42 -9.48 2.80
C GLY A 134 6.49 -10.04 3.76
N GLU A 135 6.45 -11.35 4.06
CA GLU A 135 7.38 -12.03 4.98
C GLU A 135 8.84 -12.06 4.49
N HIS A 136 9.08 -11.89 3.20
CA HIS A 136 10.42 -11.95 2.61
C HIS A 136 11.16 -10.61 2.59
N HIS A 137 10.64 -9.57 3.22
CA HIS A 137 11.30 -8.28 3.49
C HIS A 137 11.95 -7.57 2.28
N ILE A 138 11.53 -7.87 1.06
CA ILE A 138 11.94 -7.13 -0.13
C ILE A 138 11.02 -5.90 -0.23
N GLN A 139 11.26 -4.95 0.64
CA GLN A 139 10.43 -3.76 0.76
C GLN A 139 10.78 -2.74 -0.32
N GLY A 140 9.77 -2.09 -0.86
CA GLY A 140 9.95 -1.12 -1.92
C GLY A 140 10.31 -1.73 -3.28
N PHE A 141 10.26 -3.05 -3.42
CA PHE A 141 10.56 -3.74 -4.68
C PHE A 141 9.27 -4.04 -5.44
N ASN A 142 9.14 -3.45 -6.61
CA ASN A 142 8.08 -3.80 -7.55
C ASN A 142 8.55 -4.95 -8.43
N GLY A 143 7.95 -6.12 -8.26
CA GLY A 143 8.21 -7.26 -9.15
C GLY A 143 7.68 -6.98 -10.57
N HIS A 144 8.44 -7.39 -11.58
CA HIS A 144 7.98 -7.36 -12.96
C HIS A 144 7.46 -8.74 -13.33
N VAL A 145 6.21 -8.80 -13.78
CA VAL A 145 5.58 -10.05 -14.18
C VAL A 145 6.10 -10.45 -15.57
N ILE A 146 6.60 -11.67 -15.69
CA ILE A 146 6.99 -12.23 -16.99
C ILE A 146 5.74 -12.30 -17.88
N GLY A 147 5.81 -11.67 -19.06
CA GLY A 147 4.65 -11.51 -19.95
C GLY A 147 3.81 -10.25 -19.68
N GLY A 148 4.27 -9.37 -18.75
CA GLY A 148 3.59 -8.12 -18.41
C GLY A 148 2.42 -8.30 -17.44
N MET A 149 1.80 -7.20 -17.04
CA MET A 149 0.70 -7.21 -16.06
C MET A 149 -0.52 -8.03 -16.52
N GLY A 150 -0.75 -8.11 -17.83
CA GLY A 150 -1.82 -8.93 -18.41
C GLY A 150 -1.67 -10.43 -18.13
N ALA A 151 -0.46 -10.92 -17.89
CA ALA A 151 -0.22 -12.32 -17.54
C ALA A 151 -0.85 -12.71 -16.20
N ILE A 152 -0.95 -11.77 -15.25
CA ILE A 152 -1.63 -12.00 -13.96
C ILE A 152 -3.12 -12.28 -14.20
N THR A 153 -3.78 -11.43 -14.96
CA THR A 153 -5.22 -11.59 -15.24
C THR A 153 -5.49 -12.85 -16.06
N GLN A 154 -4.59 -13.23 -16.96
CA GLN A 154 -4.71 -14.50 -17.72
C GLN A 154 -4.53 -15.73 -16.80
N ALA A 155 -3.56 -15.70 -15.89
CA ALA A 155 -3.39 -16.78 -14.91
C ALA A 155 -4.61 -16.90 -13.97
N MET A 156 -5.14 -15.78 -13.52
CA MET A 156 -6.38 -15.75 -12.72
C MET A 156 -7.57 -16.30 -13.52
N ALA A 157 -7.70 -15.93 -14.80
CA ALA A 157 -8.77 -16.42 -15.67
C ALA A 157 -8.67 -17.93 -15.90
N ALA A 158 -7.44 -18.45 -16.06
CA ALA A 158 -7.23 -19.90 -16.16
C ALA A 158 -7.68 -20.61 -14.87
N ALA A 159 -7.21 -20.17 -13.73
CA ALA A 159 -7.58 -20.76 -12.43
C ALA A 159 -9.10 -20.73 -12.16
N VAL A 160 -9.76 -19.64 -12.54
CA VAL A 160 -11.22 -19.50 -12.42
C VAL A 160 -11.96 -20.51 -13.30
N ARG A 161 -11.51 -20.71 -14.54
CA ARG A 161 -12.09 -21.72 -15.46
C ARG A 161 -11.86 -23.14 -14.97
N ASP A 162 -10.65 -23.43 -14.47
CA ASP A 162 -10.30 -24.75 -13.90
C ASP A 162 -11.16 -25.07 -12.67
N ALA A 163 -11.57 -24.03 -11.91
CA ALA A 163 -12.53 -24.16 -10.83
C ALA A 163 -14.01 -24.29 -11.29
N GLY A 164 -14.26 -24.35 -12.59
CA GLY A 164 -15.60 -24.54 -13.19
C GLY A 164 -16.43 -23.26 -13.28
N ALA A 165 -15.85 -22.08 -13.08
CA ALA A 165 -16.57 -20.82 -13.24
C ALA A 165 -16.50 -20.32 -14.70
N GLU A 166 -17.54 -19.61 -15.13
CA GLU A 166 -17.63 -19.00 -16.46
C GLU A 166 -17.20 -17.53 -16.42
N ILE A 167 -16.37 -17.14 -17.39
CA ILE A 167 -15.99 -15.74 -17.62
C ILE A 167 -16.69 -15.25 -18.87
N ARG A 168 -17.57 -14.26 -18.72
CA ARG A 168 -18.27 -13.59 -19.82
C ARG A 168 -17.64 -12.22 -20.05
N THR A 169 -17.14 -12.00 -21.25
CA THR A 169 -16.70 -10.69 -21.75
C THR A 169 -17.82 -10.02 -22.53
N SER A 170 -17.68 -8.71 -22.82
CA SER A 170 -18.70 -7.93 -23.51
C SER A 170 -20.09 -8.02 -22.85
N ALA A 171 -20.09 -8.12 -21.54
CA ALA A 171 -21.29 -8.24 -20.70
C ALA A 171 -21.36 -7.05 -19.73
N THR A 172 -21.58 -5.85 -20.28
CA THR A 172 -21.65 -4.61 -19.48
C THR A 172 -22.83 -4.66 -18.54
N VAL A 173 -22.58 -4.48 -17.27
CA VAL A 173 -23.62 -4.43 -16.24
C VAL A 173 -24.22 -3.03 -16.21
N ALA A 174 -25.50 -2.92 -16.59
CA ALA A 174 -26.26 -1.67 -16.52
C ALA A 174 -26.73 -1.36 -15.08
N ARG A 175 -27.05 -2.40 -14.31
CA ARG A 175 -27.59 -2.24 -12.95
C ARG A 175 -27.32 -3.46 -12.08
N ILE A 176 -27.06 -3.23 -10.80
CA ILE A 176 -27.10 -4.25 -9.75
C ILE A 176 -28.52 -4.26 -9.18
N ASP A 177 -29.18 -5.42 -9.23
CA ASP A 177 -30.52 -5.59 -8.68
C ASP A 177 -30.43 -5.83 -7.18
N VAL A 178 -31.07 -4.97 -6.38
CA VAL A 178 -31.06 -5.03 -4.91
C VAL A 178 -32.47 -5.23 -4.38
N ARG A 179 -32.66 -6.15 -3.45
CA ARG A 179 -33.89 -6.35 -2.68
C ARG A 179 -33.55 -6.43 -1.19
N ASP A 180 -34.24 -5.71 -0.36
CA ASP A 180 -34.06 -5.66 1.10
C ASP A 180 -32.60 -5.44 1.53
N GLY A 181 -31.89 -4.53 0.83
CA GLY A 181 -30.49 -4.19 1.09
C GLY A 181 -29.47 -5.26 0.65
N ARG A 182 -29.89 -6.30 -0.08
CA ARG A 182 -29.04 -7.35 -0.60
C ARG A 182 -29.04 -7.39 -2.11
N ALA A 183 -27.87 -7.58 -2.73
CA ALA A 183 -27.81 -7.84 -4.16
C ALA A 183 -28.47 -9.18 -4.48
N THR A 184 -29.35 -9.18 -5.49
CA THR A 184 -30.08 -10.37 -5.94
C THR A 184 -29.72 -10.78 -7.36
N GLY A 185 -28.94 -9.96 -8.06
CA GLY A 185 -28.50 -10.22 -9.41
C GLY A 185 -27.99 -8.96 -10.09
N VAL A 186 -27.76 -9.07 -11.39
CA VAL A 186 -27.38 -7.94 -12.24
C VAL A 186 -28.22 -7.94 -13.52
N THR A 187 -28.50 -6.75 -14.03
CA THR A 187 -29.10 -6.55 -15.34
C THR A 187 -28.03 -6.01 -16.29
N LEU A 188 -27.84 -6.67 -17.43
CA LEU A 188 -26.90 -6.26 -18.46
C LEU A 188 -27.51 -5.16 -19.36
N GLU A 189 -26.68 -4.45 -20.14
CA GLU A 189 -27.14 -3.42 -21.09
C GLU A 189 -28.02 -3.99 -22.19
N ASP A 190 -27.83 -5.26 -22.57
CA ASP A 190 -28.67 -5.97 -23.54
C ASP A 190 -30.00 -6.46 -22.98
N GLY A 191 -30.32 -6.12 -21.72
CA GLY A 191 -31.55 -6.47 -21.03
C GLY A 191 -31.57 -7.85 -20.36
N ARG A 192 -30.55 -8.69 -20.57
CA ARG A 192 -30.44 -9.98 -19.87
C ARG A 192 -30.24 -9.78 -18.36
N ARG A 193 -30.84 -10.65 -17.57
CA ARG A 193 -30.67 -10.68 -16.15
C ARG A 193 -29.92 -11.92 -15.69
N LEU A 194 -28.98 -11.74 -14.77
CA LEU A 194 -28.27 -12.82 -14.10
C LEU A 194 -28.64 -12.77 -12.62
N TYR A 195 -29.12 -13.87 -12.08
CA TYR A 195 -29.59 -13.94 -10.69
C TYR A 195 -28.49 -14.51 -9.78
N LEU A 196 -28.36 -13.91 -8.61
CA LEU A 196 -27.44 -14.40 -7.58
C LEU A 196 -28.15 -15.48 -6.76
N LEU A 197 -27.61 -16.70 -6.79
CA LEU A 197 -28.08 -17.80 -5.97
C LEU A 197 -27.58 -17.67 -4.52
N ALA A 198 -28.19 -18.41 -3.60
CA ALA A 198 -27.82 -18.44 -2.18
C ALA A 198 -26.39 -18.94 -1.94
N ASP A 199 -25.83 -19.73 -2.86
CA ASP A 199 -24.46 -20.22 -2.86
C ASP A 199 -23.45 -19.26 -3.51
N GLY A 200 -23.89 -18.06 -3.91
CA GLY A 200 -23.05 -17.02 -4.53
C GLY A 200 -22.86 -17.17 -6.03
N ARG A 201 -23.45 -18.16 -6.70
CA ARG A 201 -23.38 -18.27 -8.16
C ARG A 201 -24.35 -17.31 -8.84
N LEU A 202 -23.98 -16.80 -10.02
CA LEU A 202 -24.88 -16.09 -10.93
C LEU A 202 -25.35 -17.06 -12.03
N ILE A 203 -26.64 -17.05 -12.33
CA ILE A 203 -27.29 -17.82 -13.39
C ILE A 203 -28.12 -16.95 -14.31
#